data_e1d1a1bc8e9f15b1e5ed31f1e0ce07f9
#
_entry.id   e1d1a1bc8e9f15b1e5ed31f1e0ce07f9
#
_cell.length_a   1.000
_cell.length_b   1.000
_cell.length_c   1.000
_cell.angle_alpha   90.00
_cell.angle_beta   90.00
_cell.angle_gamma   90.00
#
_symmetry.space_group_name_H-M   'P 1'
#
loop_
_entity.id
_entity.type
_entity.pdbx_description
1 polymer ?
#
loop_
_entity_poly.entity_id
_entity_poly.type
_entity_poly.pdbx_seq_one_letter_code
_entity_poly.pdbx_strand_id
1 'polypeptide(L)'
;MDRLTALLEVYPPITHGITPIALSVGGSLEQHCENSCSVIYLQNSGHSQVQMFFADPKTADLAKNTIINLNPGDLLWLPQGKGHFISSEDGAELSHINLAFGDQTQNMLMDSLPQALPIPGSQFDSSDMTPLIQLMTLEALQPRCGQSIVLNRLAEVLLVKMLRYIISSHTIETGVLGGLADLRLAKSLTAIHQDPAFGWNLENLAHTAGMSRTAFSQQFKRIVGYTPADYVTHWRMRIACQRLLHGKEAIGQISEQLGYQSETAFRRAFRRALGVPPGEYKKLQLKQVA
;
A
#
# COMPACT_ATOMS: atom_id res chain seq x y z
N MET A 1 13.96 -5.88 14.13
CA MET A 1 12.51 -5.89 14.33
C MET A 1 11.86 -5.81 12.97
N ASP A 2 11.10 -6.81 12.61
CA ASP A 2 10.39 -6.84 11.33
C ASP A 2 9.11 -6.00 11.42
N ARG A 3 9.05 -4.92 10.63
CA ARG A 3 7.96 -3.94 10.64
C ARG A 3 6.96 -4.15 9.51
N LEU A 4 7.29 -4.97 8.51
CA LEU A 4 6.56 -5.07 7.26
C LEU A 4 5.85 -6.41 7.07
N THR A 5 6.36 -7.51 7.59
CA THR A 5 5.82 -8.84 7.33
C THR A 5 4.33 -8.92 7.66
N ALA A 6 3.94 -8.62 8.89
CA ALA A 6 2.53 -8.69 9.26
C ALA A 6 1.63 -7.70 8.47
N LEU A 7 2.18 -6.54 8.09
CA LEU A 7 1.47 -5.57 7.26
C LEU A 7 1.20 -6.13 5.85
N LEU A 8 2.20 -6.76 5.24
CA LEU A 8 2.08 -7.31 3.89
C LEU A 8 1.33 -8.65 3.85
N GLU A 9 1.28 -9.39 4.94
CA GLU A 9 0.37 -10.54 5.09
C GLU A 9 -1.10 -10.10 5.09
N VAL A 10 -1.41 -8.94 5.67
CA VAL A 10 -2.77 -8.36 5.70
C VAL A 10 -3.11 -7.60 4.41
N TYR A 11 -2.12 -6.99 3.76
CA TYR A 11 -2.25 -6.30 2.49
C TYR A 11 -1.34 -6.92 1.42
N PRO A 12 -1.61 -8.18 0.99
CA PRO A 12 -0.77 -8.83 -0.01
C PRO A 12 -0.87 -8.09 -1.35
N PRO A 13 0.25 -7.73 -1.96
CA PRO A 13 0.24 -7.17 -3.31
C PRO A 13 -0.11 -8.25 -4.33
N ILE A 14 -0.90 -7.88 -5.32
CA ILE A 14 -1.23 -8.71 -6.47
C ILE A 14 -0.80 -7.95 -7.72
N THR A 15 0.05 -8.54 -8.53
CA THR A 15 0.48 -7.93 -9.80
C THR A 15 -0.50 -8.30 -10.91
N HIS A 16 -0.97 -7.31 -11.64
CA HIS A 16 -1.79 -7.51 -12.84
C HIS A 16 -0.96 -7.47 -14.14
N GLY A 17 0.34 -7.56 -14.03
CA GLY A 17 1.27 -7.61 -15.15
C GLY A 17 2.27 -6.46 -15.17
N ILE A 18 3.27 -6.66 -16.03
CA ILE A 18 4.28 -5.66 -16.36
C ILE A 18 4.19 -5.45 -17.86
N THR A 19 4.04 -4.20 -18.27
CA THR A 19 3.93 -3.82 -19.68
C THR A 19 5.05 -2.85 -20.03
N PRO A 20 5.90 -3.16 -21.02
CA PRO A 20 6.85 -2.20 -21.55
C PRO A 20 6.11 -1.08 -22.29
N ILE A 21 6.55 0.15 -22.11
CA ILE A 21 6.06 1.33 -22.81
C ILE A 21 7.24 1.96 -23.54
N ALA A 22 7.10 2.16 -24.83
CA ALA A 22 8.04 2.91 -25.63
C ALA A 22 7.37 4.19 -26.14
N LEU A 23 7.93 5.34 -25.77
CA LEU A 23 7.51 6.65 -26.24
C LEU A 23 8.47 7.10 -27.37
N SER A 24 7.91 7.45 -28.51
CA SER A 24 8.68 8.09 -29.59
C SER A 24 9.07 9.52 -29.17
N VAL A 25 9.99 10.12 -29.92
CA VAL A 25 10.35 11.54 -29.76
C VAL A 25 9.09 12.40 -29.90
N GLY A 26 8.83 13.25 -28.90
CA GLY A 26 7.60 14.04 -28.78
C GLY A 26 6.34 13.24 -28.51
N GLY A 27 6.48 11.95 -28.19
CA GLY A 27 5.35 11.04 -27.93
C GLY A 27 4.73 11.26 -26.56
N SER A 28 3.43 10.95 -26.46
CA SER A 28 2.68 10.98 -25.19
C SER A 28 1.70 9.83 -25.10
N LEU A 29 1.40 9.42 -23.88
CA LEU A 29 0.44 8.37 -23.57
C LEU A 29 -0.44 8.82 -22.40
N GLU A 30 -1.76 8.76 -22.60
CA GLU A 30 -2.72 8.94 -21.53
C GLU A 30 -3.04 7.59 -20.88
N GLN A 31 -2.94 7.56 -19.56
CA GLN A 31 -3.28 6.39 -18.77
C GLN A 31 -4.50 6.66 -17.89
N HIS A 32 -5.56 5.93 -18.14
CA HIS A 32 -6.72 5.85 -17.27
C HIS A 32 -6.59 4.57 -16.43
N CYS A 33 -6.19 4.72 -15.17
CA CYS A 33 -6.24 3.59 -14.27
C CYS A 33 -7.67 3.45 -13.75
N GLU A 34 -8.26 2.28 -13.97
CA GLU A 34 -9.51 1.93 -13.29
C GLU A 34 -9.33 2.04 -11.78
N ASN A 35 -10.36 2.53 -11.10
CA ASN A 35 -10.36 2.72 -9.65
C ASN A 35 -9.89 1.46 -8.95
N SER A 36 -8.68 1.49 -8.40
CA SER A 36 -8.15 0.47 -7.50
C SER A 36 -6.77 -0.12 -7.82
N CYS A 37 -6.13 0.28 -8.89
CA CYS A 37 -4.77 -0.17 -9.18
C CYS A 37 -3.75 0.89 -8.78
N SER A 38 -2.74 0.46 -8.05
CA SER A 38 -1.52 1.19 -7.83
C SER A 38 -0.59 0.98 -9.03
N VAL A 39 0.03 2.03 -9.50
CA VAL A 39 0.90 1.96 -10.69
C VAL A 39 2.32 2.31 -10.31
N ILE A 40 3.26 1.51 -10.76
CA ILE A 40 4.69 1.82 -10.66
C ILE A 40 5.24 1.96 -12.07
N TYR A 41 5.88 3.09 -12.35
CA TYR A 41 6.70 3.30 -13.53
C TYR A 41 8.16 3.16 -13.19
N LEU A 42 8.86 2.48 -14.07
CA LEU A 42 10.29 2.33 -14.04
C LEU A 42 10.85 2.91 -15.32
N GLN A 43 11.64 3.98 -15.21
CA GLN A 43 12.30 4.59 -16.34
C GLN A 43 13.54 3.78 -16.73
N ASN A 44 13.48 3.11 -17.89
CA ASN A 44 14.57 2.25 -18.37
C ASN A 44 15.63 3.05 -19.14
N SER A 45 15.18 3.89 -20.10
CA SER A 45 16.05 4.73 -20.90
C SER A 45 15.36 6.03 -21.34
N GLY A 46 16.12 7.04 -21.76
CA GLY A 46 15.60 8.36 -22.10
C GLY A 46 15.05 9.12 -20.90
N HIS A 47 14.33 10.20 -21.16
CA HIS A 47 13.71 11.04 -20.13
C HIS A 47 12.21 11.13 -20.37
N SER A 48 11.42 11.12 -19.31
CA SER A 48 9.98 11.30 -19.42
C SER A 48 9.46 12.26 -18.35
N GLN A 49 8.27 12.81 -18.63
CA GLN A 49 7.51 13.64 -17.73
C GLN A 49 6.17 12.99 -17.47
N VAL A 50 5.80 12.89 -16.20
CA VAL A 50 4.49 12.42 -15.79
C VAL A 50 3.69 13.59 -15.26
N GLN A 51 2.59 13.91 -15.94
CA GLN A 51 1.66 14.97 -15.56
C GLN A 51 0.41 14.33 -14.95
N MET A 52 0.16 14.64 -13.66
CA MET A 52 -0.97 14.14 -12.94
C MET A 52 -2.19 15.04 -13.11
N PHE A 53 -3.37 14.43 -13.34
CA PHE A 53 -4.64 15.14 -13.30
C PHE A 53 -5.25 15.05 -11.91
N PHE A 54 -5.18 16.14 -11.18
CA PHE A 54 -5.88 16.25 -9.90
C PHE A 54 -7.20 16.94 -10.10
N ALA A 55 -8.27 16.19 -10.33
CA ALA A 55 -9.61 16.69 -10.11
C ALA A 55 -9.93 16.56 -8.61
N ASP A 56 -9.82 17.63 -7.84
CA ASP A 56 -10.46 17.68 -6.54
C ASP A 56 -11.97 17.97 -6.77
N PRO A 57 -12.87 17.02 -6.50
CA PRO A 57 -14.30 17.23 -6.69
C PRO A 57 -14.88 18.31 -5.78
N LYS A 58 -14.12 18.84 -4.81
CA LYS A 58 -14.59 19.86 -3.86
C LYS A 58 -14.08 21.27 -4.16
N THR A 59 -13.08 21.41 -5.02
CA THR A 59 -12.59 22.72 -5.44
C THR A 59 -12.59 22.77 -6.96
N ALA A 60 -13.41 23.64 -7.52
CA ALA A 60 -13.42 23.94 -8.95
C ALA A 60 -12.14 24.69 -9.41
N ASP A 61 -11.12 24.73 -8.58
CA ASP A 61 -9.81 25.27 -8.93
C ASP A 61 -9.09 24.26 -9.83
N LEU A 62 -8.77 24.73 -11.02
CA LEU A 62 -7.94 24.07 -12.01
C LEU A 62 -6.72 23.47 -11.31
N ALA A 63 -6.70 22.16 -11.24
CA ALA A 63 -5.74 21.33 -10.57
C ALA A 63 -4.31 21.87 -10.78
N LYS A 64 -3.55 21.98 -9.72
CA LYS A 64 -2.09 22.15 -9.81
C LYS A 64 -1.57 20.92 -10.56
N ASN A 65 -1.30 21.10 -11.85
CA ASN A 65 -0.63 20.09 -12.66
C ASN A 65 0.76 19.85 -12.05
N THR A 66 0.90 18.78 -11.30
CA THR A 66 2.20 18.38 -10.81
C THR A 66 2.90 17.63 -11.92
N ILE A 67 3.99 18.20 -12.42
CA ILE A 67 4.88 17.56 -13.41
C ILE A 67 6.01 16.89 -12.64
N ILE A 68 6.21 15.60 -12.88
CA ILE A 68 7.28 14.80 -12.30
C ILE A 68 8.20 14.38 -13.45
N ASN A 69 9.47 14.78 -13.38
CA ASN A 69 10.48 14.38 -14.35
C ASN A 69 11.09 13.04 -13.89
N LEU A 70 11.25 12.11 -14.82
CA LEU A 70 11.88 10.82 -14.61
C LEU A 70 13.14 10.70 -15.46
N ASN A 71 14.25 10.35 -14.82
CA ASN A 71 15.52 10.02 -15.42
C ASN A 71 15.73 8.50 -15.46
N PRO A 72 16.64 7.98 -16.29
CA PRO A 72 16.96 6.56 -16.32
C PRO A 72 17.29 6.02 -14.92
N GLY A 73 16.62 4.94 -14.53
CA GLY A 73 16.73 4.33 -13.20
C GLY A 73 15.75 4.85 -12.15
N ASP A 74 15.04 5.96 -12.42
CA ASP A 74 14.03 6.47 -11.48
C ASP A 74 12.78 5.57 -11.46
N LEU A 75 12.17 5.50 -10.29
CA LEU A 75 10.87 4.90 -10.08
C LEU A 75 9.84 5.97 -9.74
N LEU A 76 8.64 5.84 -10.29
CA LEU A 76 7.48 6.61 -9.87
C LEU A 76 6.38 5.65 -9.41
N TRP A 77 6.01 5.72 -8.15
CA TRP A 77 4.86 5.01 -7.63
C TRP A 77 3.65 5.93 -7.52
N LEU A 78 2.53 5.53 -8.14
CA LEU A 78 1.23 6.18 -8.08
C LEU A 78 0.26 5.29 -7.29
N PRO A 79 0.23 5.41 -5.95
CA PRO A 79 -0.53 4.48 -5.10
C PRO A 79 -2.02 4.44 -5.39
N GLN A 80 -2.60 5.57 -5.80
CA GLN A 80 -4.04 5.69 -6.03
C GLN A 80 -4.45 5.51 -7.49
N GLY A 81 -3.48 5.27 -8.39
CA GLY A 81 -3.74 4.98 -9.80
C GLY A 81 -4.59 6.01 -10.54
N LYS A 82 -4.49 7.29 -10.18
CA LYS A 82 -5.28 8.35 -10.83
C LYS A 82 -4.84 8.58 -12.26
N GLY A 83 -5.75 9.05 -13.11
CA GLY A 83 -5.48 9.41 -14.49
C GLY A 83 -4.29 10.38 -14.60
N HIS A 84 -3.40 10.12 -15.55
CA HIS A 84 -2.18 10.89 -15.78
C HIS A 84 -1.70 10.78 -17.22
N PHE A 85 -0.89 11.75 -17.65
CA PHE A 85 -0.15 11.70 -18.92
C PHE A 85 1.32 11.40 -18.66
N ILE A 86 1.89 10.60 -19.57
CA ILE A 86 3.33 10.42 -19.69
C ILE A 86 3.76 10.95 -21.04
N SER A 87 4.77 11.79 -21.09
CA SER A 87 5.33 12.33 -22.32
C SER A 87 6.86 12.29 -22.31
N SER A 88 7.46 12.29 -23.49
CA SER A 88 8.90 12.39 -23.66
C SER A 88 9.23 13.26 -24.86
N GLU A 89 10.17 14.17 -24.70
CA GLU A 89 10.65 15.04 -25.80
C GLU A 89 11.70 14.34 -26.67
N ASP A 90 12.52 13.49 -26.07
CA ASP A 90 13.67 12.82 -26.71
C ASP A 90 13.46 11.31 -26.94
N GLY A 91 12.28 10.80 -26.56
CA GLY A 91 11.95 9.37 -26.55
C GLY A 91 12.35 8.72 -25.25
N ALA A 92 11.55 7.73 -24.81
CA ALA A 92 11.76 7.05 -23.56
C ALA A 92 11.27 5.61 -23.58
N GLU A 93 11.92 4.74 -22.82
CA GLU A 93 11.46 3.40 -22.52
C GLU A 93 11.16 3.26 -21.04
N LEU A 94 9.96 2.80 -20.71
CA LEU A 94 9.51 2.58 -19.35
C LEU A 94 8.95 1.16 -19.19
N SER A 95 8.96 0.66 -17.97
CA SER A 95 8.16 -0.50 -17.57
C SER A 95 7.03 -0.03 -16.67
N HIS A 96 5.81 -0.42 -17.01
CA HIS A 96 4.59 -0.13 -16.29
C HIS A 96 4.16 -1.36 -15.50
N ILE A 97 4.02 -1.25 -14.20
CA ILE A 97 3.63 -2.33 -13.30
C ILE A 97 2.31 -1.96 -12.63
N ASN A 98 1.29 -2.79 -12.82
CA ASN A 98 0.02 -2.65 -12.13
C ASN A 98 -0.01 -3.51 -10.87
N LEU A 99 -0.31 -2.89 -9.73
CA LEU A 99 -0.43 -3.54 -8.44
C LEU A 99 -1.82 -3.31 -7.85
N ALA A 100 -2.43 -4.34 -7.30
CA ALA A 100 -3.58 -4.23 -6.41
C ALA A 100 -3.19 -4.72 -5.00
N PHE A 101 -3.86 -4.21 -3.99
CA PHE A 101 -3.64 -4.58 -2.59
C PHE A 101 -4.94 -5.15 -2.01
N GLY A 102 -5.30 -6.34 -2.44
CA GLY A 102 -6.49 -7.05 -1.95
C GLY A 102 -7.77 -6.20 -2.01
N ASP A 103 -8.68 -6.39 -1.04
CA ASP A 103 -9.87 -5.55 -0.89
C ASP A 103 -9.46 -4.12 -0.49
N GLN A 104 -9.78 -3.16 -1.33
CA GLN A 104 -9.38 -1.76 -1.19
C GLN A 104 -10.26 -0.97 -0.19
N THR A 105 -11.35 -1.55 0.28
CA THR A 105 -12.16 -0.90 1.31
C THR A 105 -11.36 -0.73 2.60
N GLN A 106 -11.10 0.54 2.96
CA GLN A 106 -10.34 0.92 4.17
C GLN A 106 -8.89 0.38 4.21
N ASN A 107 -8.15 0.58 3.13
CA ASN A 107 -6.73 0.21 3.09
C ASN A 107 -5.88 1.29 3.78
N MET A 108 -5.68 1.17 5.09
CA MET A 108 -4.90 2.14 5.90
C MET A 108 -3.47 2.37 5.37
N LEU A 109 -2.90 1.40 4.66
CA LEU A 109 -1.59 1.56 4.03
C LEU A 109 -1.70 2.53 2.85
N MET A 110 -2.68 2.32 1.96
CA MET A 110 -2.85 3.12 0.75
C MET A 110 -3.44 4.50 1.04
N ASP A 111 -4.36 4.60 2.03
CA ASP A 111 -5.01 5.86 2.41
C ASP A 111 -4.02 6.90 2.93
N SER A 112 -2.89 6.46 3.46
CA SER A 112 -1.83 7.31 4.01
C SER A 112 -0.74 7.67 3.00
N LEU A 113 -0.76 7.09 1.80
CA LEU A 113 0.24 7.37 0.78
C LEU A 113 -0.12 8.63 -0.01
N PRO A 114 0.87 9.45 -0.39
CA PRO A 114 0.65 10.57 -1.31
C PRO A 114 0.21 10.07 -2.68
N GLN A 115 -0.31 10.97 -3.50
CA GLN A 115 -0.79 10.61 -4.83
C GLN A 115 0.31 10.15 -5.76
N ALA A 116 1.53 10.65 -5.56
CA ALA A 116 2.72 10.29 -6.31
C ALA A 116 3.95 10.23 -5.40
N LEU A 117 4.76 9.21 -5.59
CA LEU A 117 6.02 8.97 -4.87
C LEU A 117 7.13 8.77 -5.90
N PRO A 118 7.84 9.85 -6.29
CA PRO A 118 9.05 9.71 -7.07
C PRO A 118 10.17 9.17 -6.18
N ILE A 119 10.86 8.17 -6.66
CA ILE A 119 12.01 7.55 -5.99
C ILE A 119 13.18 7.59 -6.96
N PRO A 120 14.14 8.51 -6.75
CA PRO A 120 15.31 8.65 -7.62
C PRO A 120 16.15 7.37 -7.65
N GLY A 121 16.57 6.95 -8.83
CA GLY A 121 17.41 5.76 -9.00
C GLY A 121 18.73 5.84 -8.25
N SER A 122 19.27 7.05 -8.07
CA SER A 122 20.49 7.30 -7.28
C SER A 122 20.33 7.04 -5.77
N GLN A 123 19.11 6.96 -5.29
CA GLN A 123 18.79 6.70 -3.88
C GLN A 123 18.67 5.19 -3.57
N PHE A 124 18.60 4.35 -4.59
CA PHE A 124 18.67 2.92 -4.41
C PHE A 124 20.12 2.47 -4.31
N ASP A 125 20.36 1.51 -3.45
CA ASP A 125 21.57 0.71 -3.58
C ASP A 125 21.50 0.00 -4.94
N SER A 126 22.31 0.50 -5.89
CA SER A 126 22.32 0.03 -7.28
C SER A 126 22.60 -1.47 -7.38
N SER A 127 23.24 -2.04 -6.36
CA SER A 127 23.50 -3.49 -6.27
C SER A 127 22.21 -4.32 -6.08
N ASP A 128 21.14 -3.72 -5.59
CA ASP A 128 19.96 -4.43 -5.09
C ASP A 128 18.73 -4.26 -5.98
N MET A 129 18.50 -3.06 -6.53
CA MET A 129 17.29 -2.75 -7.30
C MET A 129 17.46 -2.94 -8.80
N THR A 130 18.60 -2.53 -9.36
CA THR A 130 18.85 -2.65 -10.79
C THR A 130 18.76 -4.09 -11.30
N PRO A 131 19.36 -5.11 -10.65
CA PRO A 131 19.22 -6.49 -11.07
C PRO A 131 17.78 -7.01 -11.00
N LEU A 132 17.01 -6.60 -9.96
CA LEU A 132 15.61 -6.98 -9.82
C LEU A 132 14.78 -6.47 -10.99
N ILE A 133 14.95 -5.21 -11.33
CA ILE A 133 14.26 -4.52 -12.42
C ILE A 133 14.61 -5.16 -13.77
N GLN A 134 15.89 -5.42 -14.02
CA GLN A 134 16.34 -6.10 -15.23
C GLN A 134 15.72 -7.49 -15.35
N LEU A 135 15.68 -8.26 -14.26
CA LEU A 135 15.05 -9.58 -14.24
C LEU A 135 13.55 -9.48 -14.54
N MET A 136 12.84 -8.52 -13.96
CA MET A 136 11.43 -8.29 -14.22
C MET A 136 11.18 -7.93 -15.69
N THR A 137 11.99 -7.05 -16.25
CA THR A 137 11.87 -6.63 -17.65
C THR A 137 12.14 -7.81 -18.61
N LEU A 138 13.18 -8.60 -18.37
CA LEU A 138 13.49 -9.78 -19.19
C LEU A 138 12.39 -10.83 -19.11
N GLU A 139 11.84 -11.09 -17.92
CA GLU A 139 10.74 -12.03 -17.75
C GLU A 139 9.46 -11.54 -18.45
N ALA A 140 9.18 -10.23 -18.42
CA ALA A 140 8.01 -9.64 -19.09
C ALA A 140 8.09 -9.75 -20.62
N LEU A 141 9.29 -9.63 -21.20
CA LEU A 141 9.50 -9.66 -22.65
C LEU A 141 9.51 -11.09 -23.25
N GLN A 142 9.68 -12.11 -22.44
CA GLN A 142 9.80 -13.49 -22.91
C GLN A 142 8.66 -14.36 -22.34
N PRO A 143 7.58 -14.59 -23.11
CA PRO A 143 6.50 -15.47 -22.65
C PRO A 143 7.01 -16.89 -22.36
N ARG A 144 6.97 -17.28 -21.07
CA ARG A 144 7.41 -18.59 -20.58
C ARG A 144 6.35 -19.21 -19.68
N CYS A 145 6.38 -20.53 -19.54
CA CYS A 145 5.56 -21.23 -18.55
C CYS A 145 5.85 -20.67 -17.15
N GLY A 146 4.79 -20.26 -16.41
CA GLY A 146 4.94 -19.71 -15.08
C GLY A 146 5.34 -18.23 -15.00
N GLN A 147 5.44 -17.51 -16.11
CA GLN A 147 5.81 -16.10 -16.19
C GLN A 147 5.02 -15.24 -15.20
N SER A 148 3.70 -15.37 -15.14
CA SER A 148 2.86 -14.59 -14.22
C SER A 148 3.21 -14.84 -12.74
N ILE A 149 3.56 -16.07 -12.40
CA ILE A 149 3.98 -16.41 -11.02
C ILE A 149 5.31 -15.73 -10.69
N VAL A 150 6.27 -15.80 -11.60
CA VAL A 150 7.60 -15.18 -11.43
C VAL A 150 7.42 -13.66 -11.28
N LEU A 151 6.71 -13.01 -12.19
CA LEU A 151 6.47 -11.56 -12.17
C LEU A 151 5.76 -11.11 -10.89
N ASN A 152 4.76 -11.85 -10.42
CA ASN A 152 4.08 -11.54 -9.15
C ASN A 152 5.05 -11.58 -7.97
N ARG A 153 5.91 -12.60 -7.88
CA ARG A 153 6.89 -12.70 -6.79
C ARG A 153 7.96 -11.60 -6.85
N LEU A 154 8.42 -11.26 -8.05
CA LEU A 154 9.38 -10.16 -8.22
C LEU A 154 8.76 -8.81 -7.86
N ALA A 155 7.49 -8.58 -8.18
CA ALA A 155 6.77 -7.35 -7.79
C ALA A 155 6.55 -7.26 -6.27
N GLU A 156 6.31 -8.37 -5.58
CA GLU A 156 6.28 -8.41 -4.11
C GLU A 156 7.65 -7.99 -3.53
N VAL A 157 8.75 -8.51 -4.10
CA VAL A 157 10.11 -8.12 -3.68
C VAL A 157 10.37 -6.65 -3.94
N LEU A 158 9.98 -6.13 -5.12
CA LEU A 158 10.10 -4.70 -5.45
C LEU A 158 9.37 -3.83 -4.43
N LEU A 159 8.13 -4.17 -4.13
CA LEU A 159 7.33 -3.44 -3.14
C LEU A 159 7.98 -3.42 -1.76
N VAL A 160 8.48 -4.57 -1.28
CA VAL A 160 9.19 -4.63 0.02
C VAL A 160 10.38 -3.69 0.04
N LYS A 161 11.18 -3.67 -1.05
CA LYS A 161 12.35 -2.78 -1.16
C LYS A 161 11.94 -1.31 -1.19
N MET A 162 10.88 -0.96 -1.93
CA MET A 162 10.33 0.41 -1.95
C MET A 162 9.84 0.84 -0.56
N LEU A 163 9.09 -0.01 0.14
CA LEU A 163 8.60 0.29 1.48
C LEU A 163 9.74 0.45 2.50
N ARG A 164 10.78 -0.38 2.41
CA ARG A 164 12.00 -0.22 3.23
C ARG A 164 12.66 1.12 2.99
N TYR A 165 12.81 1.51 1.72
CA TYR A 165 13.35 2.82 1.35
C TYR A 165 12.50 3.95 1.95
N ILE A 166 11.18 3.93 1.76
CA ILE A 166 10.25 4.93 2.27
C ILE A 166 10.35 5.08 3.80
N ILE A 167 10.43 3.95 4.52
CA ILE A 167 10.56 3.95 5.98
C ILE A 167 11.93 4.50 6.42
N SER A 168 13.02 4.13 5.73
CA SER A 168 14.36 4.54 6.11
C SER A 168 14.69 5.99 5.76
N SER A 169 14.16 6.49 4.65
CA SER A 169 14.36 7.86 4.18
C SER A 169 13.42 8.88 4.84
N HIS A 170 12.45 8.42 5.65
CA HIS A 170 11.42 9.28 6.24
C HIS A 170 10.67 10.13 5.20
N THR A 171 10.53 9.62 3.98
CA THR A 171 9.85 10.31 2.88
C THR A 171 8.37 10.56 3.20
N ILE A 172 7.77 9.71 4.04
CA ILE A 172 6.38 9.82 4.49
C ILE A 172 6.36 10.04 5.99
N GLU A 173 5.88 11.21 6.42
CA GLU A 173 5.83 11.60 7.83
C GLU A 173 4.53 11.18 8.53
N THR A 174 3.50 10.82 7.79
CA THR A 174 2.16 10.52 8.32
C THR A 174 1.64 9.17 7.86
N GLY A 175 0.55 8.71 8.49
CA GLY A 175 -0.06 7.42 8.21
C GLY A 175 0.70 6.25 8.82
N VAL A 176 0.35 5.04 8.40
CA VAL A 176 0.95 3.81 8.93
C VAL A 176 2.46 3.75 8.68
N LEU A 177 2.90 4.14 7.48
CA LEU A 177 4.33 4.14 7.13
C LEU A 177 5.11 5.18 7.93
N GLY A 178 4.57 6.39 8.14
CA GLY A 178 5.16 7.39 9.01
C GLY A 178 5.28 6.89 10.46
N GLY A 179 4.25 6.19 10.94
CA GLY A 179 4.29 5.54 12.26
C GLY A 179 5.34 4.42 12.36
N LEU A 180 5.55 3.66 11.28
CA LEU A 180 6.59 2.62 11.20
C LEU A 180 8.00 3.21 11.02
N ALA A 181 8.14 4.43 10.50
CA ALA A 181 9.40 5.16 10.42
C ALA A 181 9.82 5.74 11.79
N ASP A 182 8.85 6.16 12.62
CA ASP A 182 9.13 6.60 13.99
C ASP A 182 9.53 5.41 14.87
N LEU A 183 10.77 5.43 15.40
CA LEU A 183 11.35 4.31 16.14
C LEU A 183 10.57 3.91 17.42
N ARG A 184 9.83 4.84 18.04
CA ARG A 184 9.03 4.56 19.24
C ARG A 184 7.67 3.99 18.85
N LEU A 185 6.95 4.66 17.94
CA LEU A 185 5.64 4.20 17.49
C LEU A 185 5.72 2.87 16.76
N ALA A 186 6.80 2.62 16.02
CA ALA A 186 7.05 1.35 15.34
C ALA A 186 7.02 0.14 16.29
N LYS A 187 7.48 0.28 17.54
CA LYS A 187 7.42 -0.80 18.53
C LYS A 187 5.97 -1.19 18.84
N SER A 188 5.11 -0.20 19.11
CA SER A 188 3.70 -0.44 19.41
C SER A 188 2.93 -0.91 18.19
N LEU A 189 3.17 -0.33 17.01
CA LEU A 189 2.54 -0.77 15.76
C LEU A 189 2.89 -2.22 15.45
N THR A 190 4.17 -2.58 15.54
CA THR A 190 4.61 -3.96 15.28
C THR A 190 4.01 -4.93 16.31
N ALA A 191 3.92 -4.54 17.58
CA ALA A 191 3.30 -5.37 18.61
C ALA A 191 1.80 -5.62 18.32
N ILE A 192 1.06 -4.56 17.93
CA ILE A 192 -0.35 -4.69 17.51
C ILE A 192 -0.46 -5.64 16.30
N HIS A 193 0.43 -5.50 15.32
CA HIS A 193 0.39 -6.32 14.11
C HIS A 193 0.69 -7.80 14.38
N GLN A 194 1.65 -8.09 15.27
CA GLN A 194 2.05 -9.45 15.62
C GLN A 194 1.04 -10.18 16.51
N ASP A 195 0.44 -9.47 17.45
CA ASP A 195 -0.57 -10.03 18.35
C ASP A 195 -1.83 -9.13 18.41
N PRO A 196 -2.68 -9.20 17.39
CA PRO A 196 -3.91 -8.42 17.37
C PRO A 196 -4.92 -8.84 18.44
N ALA A 197 -4.82 -10.07 18.96
CA ALA A 197 -5.74 -10.59 19.98
C ALA A 197 -5.46 -10.05 21.38
N PHE A 198 -4.24 -9.64 21.64
CA PHE A 198 -3.85 -9.12 22.95
C PHE A 198 -4.75 -7.95 23.39
N GLY A 199 -5.01 -7.83 24.67
CA GLY A 199 -5.84 -6.76 25.27
C GLY A 199 -5.18 -5.39 25.24
N TRP A 200 -4.87 -4.88 24.04
CA TRP A 200 -4.21 -3.59 23.85
C TRP A 200 -5.02 -2.45 24.45
N ASN A 201 -4.38 -1.66 25.30
CA ASN A 201 -4.90 -0.43 25.86
C ASN A 201 -3.82 0.68 25.78
N LEU A 202 -4.21 1.91 26.11
CA LEU A 202 -3.31 3.06 26.01
C LEU A 202 -2.06 2.90 26.87
N GLU A 203 -2.19 2.29 28.04
CA GLU A 203 -1.11 2.12 29.01
C GLU A 203 -0.03 1.17 28.49
N ASN A 204 -0.44 -0.03 28.06
CA ASN A 204 0.51 -1.03 27.59
C ASN A 204 1.13 -0.66 26.23
N LEU A 205 0.40 0.04 25.34
CA LEU A 205 0.95 0.56 24.09
C LEU A 205 1.98 1.68 24.32
N ALA A 206 1.68 2.61 25.23
CA ALA A 206 2.62 3.66 25.60
C ALA A 206 3.88 3.09 26.27
N HIS A 207 3.73 2.10 27.15
CA HIS A 207 4.86 1.35 27.73
C HIS A 207 5.73 0.69 26.67
N THR A 208 5.11 -0.01 25.69
CA THR A 208 5.82 -0.65 24.56
C THR A 208 6.60 0.36 23.73
N ALA A 209 6.05 1.57 23.54
CA ALA A 209 6.73 2.66 22.85
C ALA A 209 7.82 3.34 23.70
N GLY A 210 7.90 3.08 25.02
CA GLY A 210 8.77 3.80 25.95
C GLY A 210 8.36 5.27 26.12
N MET A 211 7.05 5.54 26.18
CA MET A 211 6.49 6.89 26.24
C MET A 211 5.46 7.03 27.38
N SER A 212 5.24 8.26 27.85
CA SER A 212 4.08 8.54 28.70
C SER A 212 2.77 8.38 27.91
N ARG A 213 1.65 8.05 28.58
CA ARG A 213 0.33 7.86 27.94
C ARG A 213 -0.09 9.09 27.13
N THR A 214 0.09 10.28 27.67
CA THR A 214 -0.29 11.54 27.00
C THR A 214 0.55 11.79 25.75
N ALA A 215 1.87 11.69 25.86
CA ALA A 215 2.78 11.90 24.72
C ALA A 215 2.53 10.84 23.62
N PHE A 216 2.36 9.58 24.00
CA PHE A 216 2.06 8.51 23.07
C PHE A 216 0.75 8.74 22.32
N SER A 217 -0.35 9.01 23.03
CA SER A 217 -1.67 9.23 22.42
C SER A 217 -1.65 10.39 21.42
N GLN A 218 -1.02 11.51 21.80
CA GLN A 218 -0.92 12.69 20.93
C GLN A 218 -0.05 12.41 19.70
N GLN A 219 1.13 11.83 19.88
CA GLN A 219 2.05 11.53 18.78
C GLN A 219 1.48 10.47 17.84
N PHE A 220 0.89 9.40 18.40
CA PHE A 220 0.26 8.34 17.62
C PHE A 220 -0.86 8.90 16.73
N LYS A 221 -1.78 9.69 17.31
CA LYS A 221 -2.87 10.31 16.54
C LYS A 221 -2.34 11.29 15.49
N ARG A 222 -1.34 12.09 15.82
CA ARG A 222 -0.73 13.07 14.91
C ARG A 222 -0.06 12.40 13.71
N ILE A 223 0.70 11.32 13.95
CA ILE A 223 1.47 10.64 12.89
C ILE A 223 0.61 9.59 12.19
N VAL A 224 -0.02 8.67 12.92
CA VAL A 224 -0.76 7.55 12.32
C VAL A 224 -2.14 7.96 11.81
N GLY A 225 -2.70 9.05 12.32
CA GLY A 225 -4.01 9.58 11.92
C GLY A 225 -5.17 9.02 12.74
N TYR A 226 -4.97 7.94 13.47
CA TYR A 226 -5.98 7.26 14.31
C TYR A 226 -5.65 7.39 15.78
N THR A 227 -6.67 7.28 16.65
CA THR A 227 -6.35 7.00 18.06
C THR A 227 -5.79 5.56 18.18
N PRO A 228 -4.97 5.26 19.22
CA PRO A 228 -4.45 3.90 19.40
C PRO A 228 -5.55 2.82 19.44
N ALA A 229 -6.66 3.10 20.11
CA ALA A 229 -7.79 2.16 20.22
C ALA A 229 -8.53 1.96 18.89
N ASP A 230 -8.73 3.02 18.11
CA ASP A 230 -9.33 2.92 16.78
C ASP A 230 -8.42 2.13 15.85
N TYR A 231 -7.11 2.39 15.90
CA TYR A 231 -6.14 1.64 15.09
C TYR A 231 -6.19 0.13 15.36
N VAL A 232 -6.15 -0.28 16.63
CA VAL A 232 -6.29 -1.70 17.01
C VAL A 232 -7.59 -2.29 16.47
N THR A 233 -8.70 -1.53 16.58
CA THR A 233 -9.99 -1.97 16.04
C THR A 233 -9.96 -2.13 14.53
N HIS A 234 -9.46 -1.13 13.80
CA HIS A 234 -9.34 -1.20 12.33
C HIS A 234 -8.45 -2.35 11.88
N TRP A 235 -7.31 -2.56 12.55
CA TRP A 235 -6.41 -3.66 12.25
C TRP A 235 -7.09 -5.03 12.41
N ARG A 236 -7.79 -5.24 13.52
CA ARG A 236 -8.60 -6.45 13.76
C ARG A 236 -9.68 -6.65 12.69
N MET A 237 -10.37 -5.58 12.31
CA MET A 237 -11.41 -5.66 11.27
C MET A 237 -10.81 -6.02 9.92
N ARG A 238 -9.65 -5.53 9.59
CA ARG A 238 -8.97 -5.88 8.34
C ARG A 238 -8.60 -7.37 8.28
N ILE A 239 -8.03 -7.91 9.36
CA ILE A 239 -7.77 -9.35 9.47
C ILE A 239 -9.08 -10.15 9.38
N ALA A 240 -10.16 -9.68 10.01
CA ALA A 240 -11.46 -10.32 9.94
C ALA A 240 -11.98 -10.39 8.49
N CYS A 241 -11.88 -9.30 7.73
CA CYS A 241 -12.27 -9.26 6.31
C CYS A 241 -11.50 -10.32 5.50
N GLN A 242 -10.18 -10.37 5.64
CA GLN A 242 -9.34 -11.33 4.94
C GLN A 242 -9.73 -12.77 5.27
N ARG A 243 -9.94 -13.10 6.55
CA ARG A 243 -10.35 -14.46 6.98
C ARG A 243 -11.75 -14.83 6.52
N LEU A 244 -12.68 -13.87 6.50
CA LEU A 244 -14.03 -14.10 5.99
C LEU A 244 -14.04 -14.42 4.50
N LEU A 245 -13.18 -13.79 3.70
CA LEU A 245 -13.12 -14.00 2.25
C LEU A 245 -12.39 -15.28 1.87
N HIS A 246 -11.25 -15.53 2.48
CA HIS A 246 -10.34 -16.61 2.08
C HIS A 246 -10.44 -17.85 2.99
N GLY A 247 -11.02 -17.71 4.17
CA GLY A 247 -11.13 -18.79 5.15
C GLY A 247 -12.48 -19.53 5.15
N LYS A 248 -12.45 -20.72 5.74
CA LYS A 248 -13.66 -21.51 6.05
C LYS A 248 -14.08 -21.38 7.53
N GLU A 249 -13.46 -20.45 8.24
CA GLU A 249 -13.65 -20.27 9.67
C GLU A 249 -15.06 -19.73 10.00
N ALA A 250 -15.64 -20.18 11.10
CA ALA A 250 -16.88 -19.62 11.61
C ALA A 250 -16.64 -18.23 12.21
N ILE A 251 -17.64 -17.35 12.13
CA ILE A 251 -17.55 -15.97 12.64
C ILE A 251 -17.17 -15.96 14.14
N GLY A 252 -17.67 -16.91 14.91
CA GLY A 252 -17.33 -17.06 16.34
C GLY A 252 -15.84 -17.33 16.55
N GLN A 253 -15.22 -18.20 15.73
CA GLN A 253 -13.79 -18.50 15.80
C GLN A 253 -12.93 -17.27 15.45
N ILE A 254 -13.31 -16.56 14.38
CA ILE A 254 -12.64 -15.31 13.99
C ILE A 254 -12.71 -14.28 15.14
N SER A 255 -13.88 -14.15 15.76
CA SER A 255 -14.12 -13.25 16.90
C SER A 255 -13.17 -13.54 18.08
N GLU A 256 -13.10 -14.80 18.48
CA GLU A 256 -12.26 -15.27 19.60
C GLU A 256 -10.78 -15.03 19.31
N GLN A 257 -10.32 -15.42 18.13
CA GLN A 257 -8.91 -15.29 17.70
C GLN A 257 -8.48 -13.83 17.49
N LEU A 258 -9.42 -12.89 17.37
CA LEU A 258 -9.15 -11.45 17.34
C LEU A 258 -9.31 -10.77 18.71
N GLY A 259 -9.48 -11.56 19.79
CA GLY A 259 -9.51 -11.07 21.15
C GLY A 259 -10.82 -10.38 21.56
N TYR A 260 -11.95 -10.73 20.92
CA TYR A 260 -13.26 -10.25 21.35
C TYR A 260 -13.85 -11.20 22.39
N GLN A 261 -14.41 -10.64 23.46
CA GLN A 261 -15.02 -11.41 24.55
C GLN A 261 -16.31 -12.15 24.14
N SER A 262 -16.94 -11.74 23.03
CA SER A 262 -18.12 -12.39 22.48
C SER A 262 -18.28 -12.11 21.00
N GLU A 263 -18.92 -13.02 20.28
CA GLU A 263 -19.29 -12.82 18.88
C GLU A 263 -20.21 -11.61 18.69
N THR A 264 -21.07 -11.31 19.66
CA THR A 264 -21.94 -10.12 19.62
C THR A 264 -21.14 -8.82 19.66
N ALA A 265 -20.11 -8.74 20.51
CA ALA A 265 -19.22 -7.57 20.57
C ALA A 265 -18.46 -7.40 19.27
N PHE A 266 -17.95 -8.49 18.70
CA PHE A 266 -17.29 -8.49 17.39
C PHE A 266 -18.23 -8.01 16.27
N ARG A 267 -19.43 -8.58 16.15
CA ARG A 267 -20.41 -8.19 15.11
C ARG A 267 -20.76 -6.71 15.19
N ARG A 268 -20.90 -6.17 16.40
CA ARG A 268 -21.15 -4.73 16.62
C ARG A 268 -19.96 -3.87 16.17
N ALA A 269 -18.74 -4.26 16.54
CA ALA A 269 -17.52 -3.56 16.11
C ALA A 269 -17.34 -3.62 14.59
N PHE A 270 -17.56 -4.78 13.97
CA PHE A 270 -17.47 -5.00 12.53
C PHE A 270 -18.48 -4.13 11.76
N ARG A 271 -19.75 -4.14 12.18
CA ARG A 271 -20.78 -3.31 11.56
C ARG A 271 -20.49 -1.80 11.72
N ARG A 272 -19.95 -1.39 12.86
CA ARG A 272 -19.56 0.02 13.08
C ARG A 272 -18.41 0.44 12.15
N ALA A 273 -17.44 -0.42 11.91
CA ALA A 273 -16.29 -0.13 11.09
C ALA A 273 -16.57 -0.22 9.58
N LEU A 274 -17.40 -1.19 9.15
CA LEU A 274 -17.59 -1.54 7.74
C LEU A 274 -19.02 -1.27 7.22
N GLY A 275 -19.92 -0.80 8.06
CA GLY A 275 -21.30 -0.48 7.70
C GLY A 275 -22.24 -1.68 7.63
N VAL A 276 -21.71 -2.89 7.40
CA VAL A 276 -22.47 -4.12 7.20
C VAL A 276 -22.03 -5.23 8.18
N PRO A 277 -22.90 -6.19 8.53
CA PRO A 277 -22.49 -7.31 9.38
C PRO A 277 -21.57 -8.31 8.64
N PRO A 278 -20.74 -9.11 9.37
CA PRO A 278 -19.74 -10.01 8.78
C PRO A 278 -20.31 -10.99 7.75
N GLY A 279 -21.48 -11.57 7.99
CA GLY A 279 -22.10 -12.53 7.08
C GLY A 279 -22.61 -11.91 5.78
N GLU A 280 -23.03 -10.64 5.82
CA GLU A 280 -23.45 -9.88 4.64
C GLU A 280 -22.23 -9.40 3.84
N TYR A 281 -21.19 -8.94 4.52
CA TYR A 281 -19.92 -8.57 3.90
C TYR A 281 -19.37 -9.68 3.01
N LYS A 282 -19.29 -10.91 3.52
CA LYS A 282 -18.85 -12.08 2.75
C LYS A 282 -19.68 -12.31 1.49
N LYS A 283 -21.01 -12.16 1.59
CA LYS A 283 -21.92 -12.34 0.44
C LYS A 283 -21.76 -11.26 -0.62
N LEU A 284 -21.56 -9.99 -0.19
CA LEU A 284 -21.41 -8.86 -1.10
C LEU A 284 -20.10 -8.97 -1.90
N GLN A 285 -19.01 -9.29 -1.22
CA GLN A 285 -17.69 -9.42 -1.87
C GLN A 285 -17.64 -10.60 -2.85
N LEU A 286 -18.22 -11.75 -2.50
CA LEU A 286 -18.29 -12.90 -3.41
C LEU A 286 -19.13 -12.63 -4.67
N LYS A 287 -20.11 -11.69 -4.61
CA LYS A 287 -20.90 -11.28 -5.79
C LYS A 287 -20.15 -10.30 -6.71
N GLN A 288 -19.14 -9.58 -6.20
CA GLN A 288 -18.34 -8.65 -7.02
C GLN A 288 -17.24 -9.36 -7.81
N VAL A 289 -16.88 -10.58 -7.42
CA VAL A 289 -15.81 -11.39 -8.06
C VAL A 289 -16.38 -12.41 -9.05
N ALA A 290 -17.71 -12.66 -9.02
CA ALA A 290 -18.43 -13.54 -9.95
C ALA A 290 -18.99 -12.78 -11.15
#